data_ac13e8ee9e3f361ad63b460b14c2212a
#
_entry.id   ac13e8ee9e3f361ad63b460b14c2212a
#
_cell.length_a   1.000
_cell.length_b   1.000
_cell.length_c   1.000
_cell.angle_alpha   90.00
_cell.angle_beta   90.00
_cell.angle_gamma   90.00
#
_symmetry.space_group_name_H-M   'P 1'
#
loop_
_entity.id
_entity.type
_entity.pdbx_description
1 polymer ?
#
loop_
_entity_poly.entity_id
_entity_poly.type
_entity_poly.pdbx_seq_one_letter_code
_entity_poly.pdbx_strand_id
1 'polypeptide(L)' 'MIEEVHGPVVDILCTRLPPLHQALYVRADGEHYPLEVHRHLDESRARAVALHGTSGLRRHLPVFDSGGPLVVPVTPPET' A
#
# COMPACT_ATOMS: atom_id res chain seq x y z
N MET A 1 -8.78 -2.61 -2.23
CA MET A 1 -9.02 -1.97 -3.53
C MET A 1 -8.82 -0.47 -3.39
N ILE A 2 -8.22 0.13 -4.38
CA ILE A 2 -8.01 1.58 -4.37
C ILE A 2 -9.35 2.27 -4.54
N GLU A 3 -9.63 3.21 -3.66
CA GLU A 3 -10.85 4.02 -3.73
C GLU A 3 -10.57 5.38 -4.35
N GLU A 4 -9.47 6.03 -3.97
CA GLU A 4 -9.08 7.30 -4.53
C GLU A 4 -7.57 7.46 -4.52
N VAL A 5 -7.06 8.26 -5.44
CA VAL A 5 -5.64 8.60 -5.51
C VAL A 5 -5.52 10.11 -5.44
N HIS A 6 -4.72 10.60 -4.49
CA HIS A 6 -4.52 12.04 -4.27
C HIS A 6 -3.02 12.32 -4.23
N GLY A 7 -2.41 12.48 -5.40
CA GLY A 7 -0.97 12.66 -5.44
C GLY A 7 -0.27 11.43 -4.89
N PRO A 8 0.60 11.57 -3.89
CA PRO A 8 1.29 10.40 -3.33
C PRO A 8 0.43 9.60 -2.37
N VAL A 9 -0.77 10.07 -2.05
CA VAL A 9 -1.63 9.44 -1.06
C VAL A 9 -2.71 8.64 -1.75
N VAL A 10 -2.96 7.44 -1.24
CA VAL A 10 -3.95 6.53 -1.81
C VAL A 10 -4.91 6.11 -0.71
N ASP A 11 -6.19 6.29 -0.95
CA ASP A 11 -7.23 5.80 -0.03
C ASP A 11 -7.67 4.44 -0.51
N ILE A 12 -7.69 3.48 0.39
CA ILE A 12 -8.01 2.09 0.04
C ILE A 12 -9.17 1.60 0.88
N LEU A 13 -10.01 0.79 0.25
CA LEU A 13 -11.11 0.12 0.91
C LEU A 13 -10.65 -1.28 1.28
N CYS A 14 -10.81 -1.62 2.55
CA CYS A 14 -10.29 -2.88 3.09
C CYS A 14 -11.40 -3.67 3.75
N THR A 15 -11.38 -4.98 3.54
CA THR A 15 -12.25 -5.87 4.29
C THR A 15 -11.79 -5.94 5.74
N ARG A 16 -10.49 -5.90 5.94
CA ARG A 16 -9.87 -5.88 7.25
C ARG A 16 -8.77 -4.81 7.22
N LEU A 17 -8.82 -3.89 8.17
CA LEU A 17 -7.84 -2.81 8.19
C LEU A 17 -6.46 -3.35 8.52
N PRO A 18 -5.47 -3.04 7.70
CA PRO A 18 -4.09 -3.40 8.04
C PRO A 18 -3.58 -2.49 9.14
N PRO A 19 -2.61 -2.96 9.93
CA PRO A 19 -2.00 -2.11 10.96
C PRO A 19 -1.30 -0.91 10.34
N LEU A 20 -1.10 0.11 11.14
CA LEU A 20 -0.32 1.25 10.70
C LEU A 20 1.08 0.80 10.34
N HIS A 21 1.63 1.41 9.31
CA HIS A 21 2.97 1.14 8.80
C HIS A 21 3.11 -0.20 8.09
N GLN A 22 2.03 -0.94 7.95
CA GLN A 22 2.08 -2.18 7.20
C GLN A 22 2.33 -1.90 5.73
N ALA A 23 3.14 -2.72 5.09
CA ALA A 23 3.40 -2.60 3.68
C ALA A 23 2.31 -3.29 2.88
N LEU A 24 1.78 -2.56 1.93
CA LEU A 24 0.83 -3.09 0.96
C LEU A 24 1.43 -2.89 -0.41
N TYR A 25 0.84 -3.49 -1.42
CA TYR A 25 1.33 -3.24 -2.77
C TYR A 25 0.20 -3.37 -3.78
N VAL A 26 0.39 -2.68 -4.89
CA VAL A 26 -0.51 -2.74 -6.04
C VAL A 26 0.33 -3.12 -7.24
N ARG A 27 -0.22 -3.95 -8.10
CA ARG A 27 0.44 -4.28 -9.37
C ARG A 27 -0.42 -3.70 -10.48
N ALA A 28 0.20 -2.86 -11.29
CA ALA A 28 -0.50 -2.21 -12.39
C ALA A 28 0.45 -2.10 -13.57
N ASP A 29 -0.01 -2.54 -14.72
CA ASP A 29 0.76 -2.42 -15.98
C ASP A 29 2.16 -3.03 -15.86
N GLY A 30 2.27 -4.14 -15.14
CA GLY A 30 3.56 -4.79 -14.95
C GLY A 30 4.44 -4.16 -13.90
N GLU A 31 3.99 -3.07 -13.29
CA GLU A 31 4.76 -2.38 -12.26
C GLU A 31 4.27 -2.77 -10.89
N HIS A 32 5.17 -2.69 -9.93
CA HIS A 32 4.90 -3.01 -8.54
C HIS A 32 4.96 -1.71 -7.74
N TYR A 33 3.84 -1.35 -7.11
CA TYR A 33 3.74 -0.09 -6.38
C TYR A 33 3.63 -0.38 -4.89
N PRO A 34 4.71 -0.15 -4.12
CA PRO A 34 4.62 -0.35 -2.67
C PRO A 34 3.92 0.81 -2.00
N LEU A 35 3.09 0.49 -1.02
CA LEU A 35 2.37 1.47 -0.23
C LEU A 35 2.66 1.20 1.24
N GLU A 36 2.58 2.24 2.04
CA GLU A 36 2.70 2.09 3.49
C GLU A 36 1.45 2.67 4.13
N VAL A 37 0.80 1.90 5.00
CA VAL A 37 -0.40 2.35 5.69
C VAL A 37 -0.04 3.48 6.62
N HIS A 38 -0.70 4.63 6.47
CA HIS A 38 -0.39 5.82 7.23
C HIS A 38 -1.42 6.09 8.32
N ARG A 39 -2.70 5.90 8.03
CA ARG A 39 -3.74 6.08 9.04
C ARG A 39 -4.99 5.33 8.62
N HIS A 40 -5.84 5.05 9.60
CA HIS A 40 -7.16 4.50 9.34
C HIS A 40 -8.14 5.66 9.23
N LEU A 41 -8.97 5.63 8.21
CA LEU A 41 -9.98 6.66 8.02
C LEU A 41 -11.29 6.29 8.70
N ASP A 42 -11.63 4.99 8.64
CA ASP A 42 -12.78 4.47 9.34
C ASP A 42 -12.60 2.95 9.44
N GLU A 43 -13.68 2.22 9.70
CA GLU A 43 -13.61 0.79 9.95
C GLU A 43 -13.21 -0.02 8.73
N SER A 44 -13.36 0.55 7.54
CA SER A 44 -13.08 -0.19 6.31
C SER A 44 -12.19 0.57 5.34
N ARG A 45 -11.69 1.75 5.72
CA ARG A 45 -10.86 2.54 4.85
C ARG A 45 -9.57 2.93 5.53
N ALA A 46 -8.49 2.85 4.78
CA ALA A 46 -7.18 3.25 5.25
C ALA A 46 -6.55 4.19 4.24
N ARG A 47 -5.69 5.06 4.74
CA ARG A 47 -4.91 5.95 3.88
C ARG A 47 -3.48 5.47 3.88
N ALA A 48 -2.93 5.30 2.69
CA ALA A 48 -1.57 4.83 2.53
C ALA A 48 -0.79 5.81 1.66
N VAL A 49 0.52 5.77 1.80
CA VAL A 49 1.41 6.61 1.02
C VAL A 49 2.11 5.71 0.01
N ALA A 50 2.09 6.13 -1.25
CA ALA A 50 2.80 5.40 -2.30
C ALA A 50 4.25 5.83 -2.28
N LEU A 51 5.16 4.89 -2.10
CA LEU A 51 6.56 5.18 -1.86
C LEU A 51 7.33 5.48 -3.14
N HIS A 52 6.82 5.03 -4.28
CA HIS A 52 7.49 5.23 -5.57
C HIS A 52 6.60 5.97 -6.57
N GLY A 53 5.60 6.69 -6.05
CA GLY A 53 4.72 7.47 -6.89
C GLY A 53 3.45 6.73 -7.24
N THR A 54 2.55 7.41 -7.93
CA THR A 54 1.22 6.90 -8.21
C THR A 54 0.84 6.97 -9.68
N SER A 55 1.82 7.12 -10.57
CA SER A 55 1.54 7.41 -11.97
C SER A 55 0.73 6.32 -12.67
N GLY A 56 0.84 5.08 -12.21
CA GLY A 56 0.06 3.99 -12.80
C GLY A 56 -1.12 3.56 -11.97
N LEU A 57 -1.39 4.25 -10.85
CA LEU A 57 -2.45 3.85 -9.94
C LEU A 57 -3.75 4.52 -10.31
N ARG A 58 -4.84 3.78 -10.14
CA ARG A 58 -6.17 4.29 -10.42
C ARG A 58 -7.18 3.57 -9.54
N ARG A 59 -8.39 4.09 -9.52
CA ARG A 59 -9.47 3.50 -8.72
C ARG A 59 -9.73 2.07 -9.14
N HIS A 60 -10.17 1.29 -8.18
CA HIS A 60 -10.62 -0.09 -8.35
C HIS A 60 -9.49 -1.10 -8.57
N LEU A 61 -8.24 -0.67 -8.53
CA LEU A 61 -7.15 -1.65 -8.58
C LEU A 61 -7.09 -2.41 -7.26
N PRO A 62 -6.81 -3.71 -7.33
CA PRO A 62 -6.68 -4.49 -6.10
C PRO A 62 -5.40 -4.13 -5.36
N VAL A 63 -5.50 -4.15 -4.03
CA VAL A 63 -4.37 -3.89 -3.15
C VAL A 63 -4.08 -5.18 -2.41
N PHE A 64 -2.82 -5.54 -2.35
CA PHE A 64 -2.38 -6.78 -1.71
C PHE A 64 -1.60 -6.46 -0.46
N ASP A 65 -1.80 -7.29 0.56
CA ASP A 65 -1.12 -7.15 1.84
C ASP A 65 0.17 -7.95 1.80
N SER A 66 1.27 -7.33 2.20
CA SER A 66 2.55 -8.01 2.19
C SER A 66 2.72 -8.91 3.41
N GLY A 67 1.85 -8.77 4.41
CA GLY A 67 1.93 -9.57 5.60
C GLY A 67 2.76 -8.96 6.72
N GLY A 68 3.29 -7.78 6.54
CA GLY A 68 4.08 -7.16 7.59
C GLY A 68 4.49 -5.74 7.23
N PRO A 69 5.24 -5.10 8.11
CA PRO A 69 5.68 -3.74 7.86
C PRO A 69 6.67 -3.67 6.71
N LEU A 70 6.78 -2.48 6.13
CA LEU A 70 7.75 -2.28 5.07
C LEU A 70 9.13 -2.26 5.70
N VAL A 71 9.84 -3.34 5.52
CA VAL A 71 11.20 -3.45 5.99
C VAL A 71 12.10 -3.48 4.78
N VAL A 72 13.06 -2.62 4.74
CA VAL A 72 14.11 -2.77 3.75
C VAL A 72 14.80 -4.09 4.08
N PRO A 73 14.76 -5.06 3.19
CA PRO A 73 15.40 -6.32 3.51
C PRO A 73 16.89 -6.07 3.63
N VAL A 74 17.30 -5.88 4.84
CA VAL A 74 18.71 -5.98 5.13
C VAL A 74 18.99 -7.44 4.97
N THR A 75 19.46 -7.80 3.84
CA THR A 75 19.90 -9.14 3.64
C THR A 75 20.95 -9.37 4.70
N PRO A 76 20.70 -10.23 5.66
CA PRO A 76 21.77 -10.58 6.57
C PRO A 76 22.82 -11.21 5.70
N PRO A 77 24.00 -10.88 5.92
CA PRO A 77 25.07 -11.58 5.22
C PRO A 77 24.92 -13.02 5.50
N GLU A 78 24.65 -13.67 5.07
CA GLU A 78 24.49 -14.72 5.30
C GLU A 78 25.08 -15.27 5.69
N THR A 79 25.13 -15.43 6.15
CA THR A 79 25.60 -15.75 6.52
C THR A 79 25.58 -16.17 6.82
#